data_ec176a53b6091eb2767c804be8c7e030
#
_entry.id   ec176a53b6091eb2767c804be8c7e030
#
_cell.length_a   1.000
_cell.length_b   1.000
_cell.length_c   1.000
_cell.angle_alpha   90.00
_cell.angle_beta   90.00
_cell.angle_gamma   90.00
#
_symmetry.space_group_name_H-M   'P 1'
#
loop_
_entity.id
_entity.type
_entity.pdbx_description
1 polymer ?
#
loop_
_entity_poly.entity_id
_entity_poly.type
_entity_poly.pdbx_seq_one_letter_code
_entity_poly.pdbx_strand_id
1 'polypeptide(L)'
;QWVVTADGFAWSLLPRIDEASTHPLFESLRARRAGGLVLFSSGTSGAPKAMVQDFSALLATYEERRPNELPVIALLGFDHIGGLNTLFGGLTSGAPIVVPASNAPEVVAEAISRHHVAILPSSPTFLNLLLVSGAVAIHDLSSLRVISYGTEPMPESLLARLKAAFPRVRFIQTFGTSETGIVRTSSPESDSTYLRFEDPKLEWKVVDDELWLRSHTQIAGYLNASNERFTEDGWFRTGDKVEQGPNGTIRVLGRMGEMINVGGEKLMPAEVESVILGIPGVADCRVRGEPHPLTGQTVVVDVVASVSDQEALRAAIRSACRERLARHKIPTRVNFVSSVSGERMKKTREARS
;
A
#
# COMPACT_ATOMS: atom_id res chain seq x y z
N GLN A 1 -12.20 1.81 28.73
CA GLN A 1 -11.14 1.27 27.86
C GLN A 1 -10.55 0.00 28.49
N TRP A 2 -10.23 -0.97 27.65
CA TRP A 2 -9.65 -2.23 28.06
C TRP A 2 -8.31 -2.43 27.35
N VAL A 3 -7.37 -3.03 28.04
CA VAL A 3 -6.11 -3.49 27.45
C VAL A 3 -6.13 -5.00 27.49
N VAL A 4 -5.91 -5.62 26.35
CA VAL A 4 -5.66 -7.06 26.26
C VAL A 4 -4.17 -7.27 26.47
N THR A 5 -3.82 -8.03 27.50
CA THR A 5 -2.46 -8.51 27.73
C THR A 5 -2.42 -9.99 27.50
N ALA A 6 -1.37 -10.50 26.86
CA ALA A 6 -1.16 -11.91 26.65
C ALA A 6 0.21 -12.32 27.19
N ASP A 7 0.25 -13.45 27.91
CA ASP A 7 1.48 -14.12 28.35
C ASP A 7 1.37 -15.59 27.93
N GLY A 8 2.08 -15.95 26.87
CA GLY A 8 1.93 -17.25 26.23
C GLY A 8 0.50 -17.47 25.72
N PHE A 9 -0.20 -18.49 26.25
CA PHE A 9 -1.59 -18.80 25.90
C PHE A 9 -2.63 -18.16 26.85
N ALA A 10 -2.16 -17.51 27.92
CA ALA A 10 -3.04 -16.81 28.85
C ALA A 10 -3.26 -15.37 28.37
N TRP A 11 -4.49 -14.89 28.48
CA TRP A 11 -4.81 -13.50 28.20
C TRP A 11 -5.69 -12.92 29.34
N SER A 12 -5.59 -11.64 29.52
CA SER A 12 -6.41 -10.91 30.48
C SER A 12 -6.88 -9.57 29.90
N LEU A 13 -8.06 -9.15 30.35
CA LEU A 13 -8.60 -7.83 30.07
C LEU A 13 -8.40 -6.94 31.28
N LEU A 14 -7.61 -5.90 31.15
CA LEU A 14 -7.37 -4.94 32.21
C LEU A 14 -8.06 -3.62 31.87
N PRO A 15 -8.89 -3.04 32.78
CA PRO A 15 -9.38 -1.69 32.60
C PRO A 15 -8.19 -0.72 32.65
N ARG A 16 -8.05 0.15 31.66
CA ARG A 16 -6.94 1.11 31.61
C ARG A 16 -7.33 2.50 32.10
N ILE A 17 -8.60 2.87 32.00
CA ILE A 17 -9.10 4.18 32.36
C ILE A 17 -10.47 4.03 32.99
N ASP A 18 -10.65 4.55 34.19
CA ASP A 18 -11.93 4.54 34.90
C ASP A 18 -12.88 5.65 34.42
N GLU A 19 -12.35 6.74 33.83
CA GLU A 19 -13.15 7.84 33.31
C GLU A 19 -13.38 7.70 31.79
N ALA A 20 -14.63 7.80 31.38
CA ALA A 20 -15.00 7.83 29.97
C ALA A 20 -14.56 9.15 29.35
N SER A 21 -13.83 9.09 28.22
CA SER A 21 -13.51 10.29 27.44
C SER A 21 -14.77 11.02 26.98
N THR A 22 -14.80 12.34 27.15
CA THR A 22 -15.89 13.24 26.70
C THR A 22 -15.68 13.79 25.30
N HIS A 23 -14.73 13.26 24.54
CA HIS A 23 -14.50 13.73 23.17
C HIS A 23 -15.73 13.48 22.28
N PRO A 24 -16.20 14.47 21.49
CA PRO A 24 -17.44 14.37 20.70
C PRO A 24 -17.52 13.15 19.76
N LEU A 25 -16.39 12.71 19.19
CA LEU A 25 -16.35 11.51 18.35
C LEU A 25 -16.71 10.23 19.12
N PHE A 26 -16.27 10.12 20.38
CA PHE A 26 -16.62 8.97 21.23
C PHE A 26 -18.05 9.04 21.72
N GLU A 27 -18.57 10.24 22.00
CA GLU A 27 -19.97 10.43 22.36
C GLU A 27 -20.90 10.05 21.22
N SER A 28 -20.56 10.42 19.99
CA SER A 28 -21.29 10.00 18.78
C SER A 28 -21.35 8.47 18.63
N LEU A 29 -20.25 7.76 18.89
CA LEU A 29 -20.21 6.29 18.85
C LEU A 29 -21.08 5.68 19.96
N ARG A 30 -21.02 6.22 21.19
CA ARG A 30 -21.82 5.77 22.33
C ARG A 30 -23.33 5.97 22.08
N ALA A 31 -23.71 7.11 21.53
CA ALA A 31 -25.11 7.40 21.20
C ALA A 31 -25.68 6.38 20.20
N ARG A 32 -24.86 5.89 19.30
CA ARG A 32 -25.22 4.84 18.32
C ARG A 32 -25.02 3.41 18.86
N ARG A 33 -24.53 3.25 20.10
CA ARG A 33 -24.12 1.97 20.70
C ARG A 33 -23.11 1.21 19.86
N ALA A 34 -22.26 1.93 19.13
CA ALA A 34 -21.22 1.36 18.28
C ALA A 34 -19.92 1.18 19.06
N GLY A 35 -19.21 0.09 18.80
CA GLY A 35 -17.83 -0.08 19.24
C GLY A 35 -16.90 0.91 18.51
N GLY A 36 -15.90 1.42 19.22
CA GLY A 36 -14.88 2.31 18.65
C GLY A 36 -13.52 1.62 18.55
N LEU A 37 -12.78 1.90 17.47
CA LEU A 37 -11.39 1.51 17.29
C LEU A 37 -10.58 2.76 16.95
N VAL A 38 -9.44 2.96 17.62
CA VAL A 38 -8.51 4.03 17.28
C VAL A 38 -7.31 3.43 16.57
N LEU A 39 -7.11 3.84 15.31
CA LEU A 39 -5.93 3.49 14.52
C LEU A 39 -5.00 4.70 14.39
N PHE A 40 -3.71 4.43 14.32
CA PHE A 40 -2.70 5.46 14.09
C PHE A 40 -2.10 5.31 12.69
N SER A 41 -2.13 6.37 11.90
CA SER A 41 -1.37 6.43 10.64
C SER A 41 -0.05 7.14 10.86
N SER A 42 0.99 6.71 10.14
CA SER A 42 2.19 7.52 9.99
C SER A 42 1.82 8.76 9.17
N GLY A 43 1.63 9.90 9.84
CA GLY A 43 1.43 11.17 9.14
C GLY A 43 2.69 11.54 8.34
N THR A 44 2.51 12.11 7.16
CA THR A 44 3.60 12.73 6.38
C THR A 44 4.26 13.90 7.12
N SER A 45 3.60 14.45 8.14
CA SER A 45 4.05 15.56 8.98
C SER A 45 4.79 15.15 10.28
N GLY A 46 5.13 13.87 10.44
CA GLY A 46 5.94 13.35 11.55
C GLY A 46 5.16 12.82 12.75
N ALA A 47 4.05 13.42 13.18
CA ALA A 47 3.22 12.91 14.27
C ALA A 47 2.14 11.94 13.76
N PRO A 48 1.97 10.75 14.37
CA PRO A 48 0.92 9.83 13.99
C PRO A 48 -0.48 10.45 14.15
N LYS A 49 -1.35 10.31 13.14
CA LYS A 49 -2.73 10.75 13.23
C LYS A 49 -3.59 9.65 13.86
N ALA A 50 -4.30 10.00 14.92
CA ALA A 50 -5.23 9.11 15.60
C ALA A 50 -6.61 9.18 14.95
N MET A 51 -7.03 8.10 14.32
CA MET A 51 -8.29 7.98 13.57
C MET A 51 -9.32 7.20 14.37
N VAL A 52 -10.50 7.76 14.55
CA VAL A 52 -11.62 7.09 15.24
C VAL A 52 -12.46 6.34 14.23
N GLN A 53 -12.44 5.03 14.29
CA GLN A 53 -13.19 4.12 13.43
C GLN A 53 -14.48 3.67 14.14
N ASP A 54 -15.59 3.63 13.43
CA ASP A 54 -16.77 2.88 13.86
C ASP A 54 -16.47 1.38 13.65
N PHE A 55 -16.11 0.71 14.77
CA PHE A 55 -15.70 -0.67 14.72
C PHE A 55 -16.85 -1.61 14.36
N SER A 56 -18.08 -1.25 14.73
CA SER A 56 -19.27 -2.03 14.38
C SER A 56 -19.52 -1.98 12.86
N ALA A 57 -19.40 -0.79 12.26
CA ALA A 57 -19.53 -0.65 10.82
C ALA A 57 -18.39 -1.38 10.06
N LEU A 58 -17.18 -1.35 10.61
CA LEU A 58 -16.05 -2.09 10.04
C LEU A 58 -16.30 -3.59 10.09
N LEU A 59 -16.71 -4.15 11.22
CA LEU A 59 -16.98 -5.59 11.38
C LEU A 59 -18.13 -6.08 10.49
N ALA A 60 -19.17 -5.27 10.30
CA ALA A 60 -20.29 -5.61 9.43
C ALA A 60 -19.88 -5.89 7.96
N THR A 61 -18.72 -5.38 7.52
CA THR A 61 -18.19 -5.69 6.17
C THR A 61 -17.74 -7.13 6.01
N TYR A 62 -17.55 -7.84 7.11
CA TYR A 62 -17.08 -9.23 7.13
C TYR A 62 -18.18 -10.26 7.41
N GLU A 63 -19.37 -9.84 7.83
CA GLU A 63 -20.47 -10.75 8.23
C GLU A 63 -20.95 -11.64 7.07
N GLU A 64 -20.95 -11.13 5.85
CA GLU A 64 -21.42 -11.85 4.66
C GLU A 64 -20.30 -12.58 3.91
N ARG A 65 -19.10 -12.72 4.50
CA ARG A 65 -17.99 -13.41 3.82
C ARG A 65 -18.29 -14.90 3.71
N ARG A 66 -18.06 -15.42 2.52
CA ARG A 66 -18.19 -16.86 2.27
C ARG A 66 -17.06 -17.61 2.99
N PRO A 67 -17.33 -18.83 3.49
CA PRO A 67 -16.29 -19.70 4.02
C PRO A 67 -15.13 -19.85 3.03
N ASN A 68 -13.92 -19.83 3.54
CA ASN A 68 -12.70 -19.97 2.74
C ASN A 68 -11.64 -20.71 3.56
N GLU A 69 -11.24 -21.87 3.09
CA GLU A 69 -10.23 -22.72 3.75
C GLU A 69 -8.80 -22.42 3.28
N LEU A 70 -8.62 -21.49 2.35
CA LEU A 70 -7.31 -21.17 1.80
C LEU A 70 -6.46 -20.41 2.82
N PRO A 71 -5.28 -20.94 3.22
CA PRO A 71 -4.42 -20.26 4.16
C PRO A 71 -3.96 -18.89 3.63
N VAL A 72 -4.08 -17.87 4.47
CA VAL A 72 -3.66 -16.49 4.17
C VAL A 72 -2.51 -16.09 5.08
N ILE A 73 -1.50 -15.40 4.53
CA ILE A 73 -0.41 -14.88 5.35
C ILE A 73 -0.71 -13.45 5.81
N ALA A 74 -0.50 -13.18 7.10
CA ALA A 74 -0.63 -11.86 7.70
C ALA A 74 0.70 -11.14 7.64
N LEU A 75 1.04 -10.59 6.47
CA LEU A 75 2.26 -9.83 6.25
C LEU A 75 2.15 -8.38 6.76
N LEU A 76 0.97 -7.78 6.63
CA LEU A 76 0.72 -6.43 7.10
C LEU A 76 0.40 -6.45 8.60
N GLY A 77 0.97 -5.52 9.37
CA GLY A 77 0.75 -5.43 10.81
C GLY A 77 -0.71 -5.16 11.18
N PHE A 78 -1.15 -5.69 12.32
CA PHE A 78 -2.52 -5.50 12.82
C PHE A 78 -2.79 -4.11 13.40
N ASP A 79 -1.78 -3.28 13.46
CA ASP A 79 -1.87 -1.83 13.74
C ASP A 79 -2.29 -1.02 12.50
N HIS A 80 -2.52 -1.69 11.37
CA HIS A 80 -2.87 -1.09 10.08
C HIS A 80 -4.16 -1.71 9.52
N ILE A 81 -4.97 -0.89 8.84
CA ILE A 81 -6.26 -1.35 8.29
C ILE A 81 -6.12 -2.56 7.35
N GLY A 82 -5.05 -2.65 6.58
CA GLY A 82 -4.78 -3.80 5.71
C GLY A 82 -4.52 -5.10 6.48
N GLY A 83 -3.80 -5.02 7.60
CA GLY A 83 -3.58 -6.18 8.49
C GLY A 83 -4.87 -6.60 9.20
N LEU A 84 -5.66 -5.64 9.69
CA LEU A 84 -6.98 -5.92 10.27
C LEU A 84 -7.92 -6.55 9.24
N ASN A 85 -7.88 -6.10 7.98
CA ASN A 85 -8.66 -6.74 6.91
C ASN A 85 -8.26 -8.21 6.70
N THR A 86 -6.97 -8.53 6.78
CA THR A 86 -6.50 -9.92 6.70
C THR A 86 -6.97 -10.72 7.91
N LEU A 87 -6.82 -10.16 9.12
CA LEU A 87 -7.22 -10.81 10.36
C LEU A 87 -8.73 -11.11 10.40
N PHE A 88 -9.55 -10.08 10.27
CA PHE A 88 -11.01 -10.26 10.34
C PHE A 88 -11.54 -11.06 9.16
N GLY A 89 -10.98 -10.86 7.98
CA GLY A 89 -11.32 -11.65 6.81
C GLY A 89 -11.05 -13.14 6.98
N GLY A 90 -9.91 -13.49 7.57
CA GLY A 90 -9.56 -14.88 7.89
C GLY A 90 -10.45 -15.45 8.98
N LEU A 91 -10.61 -14.74 10.11
CA LEU A 91 -11.44 -15.21 11.24
C LEU A 91 -12.90 -15.46 10.83
N THR A 92 -13.50 -14.55 10.07
CA THR A 92 -14.92 -14.68 9.69
C THR A 92 -15.16 -15.68 8.57
N SER A 93 -14.18 -15.93 7.72
CA SER A 93 -14.28 -16.97 6.68
C SER A 93 -13.82 -18.36 7.13
N GLY A 94 -13.19 -18.48 8.31
CA GLY A 94 -12.61 -19.73 8.80
C GLY A 94 -11.28 -20.09 8.14
N ALA A 95 -10.63 -19.15 7.44
CA ALA A 95 -9.35 -19.37 6.79
C ALA A 95 -8.20 -19.43 7.82
N PRO A 96 -7.26 -20.38 7.70
CA PRO A 96 -6.04 -20.37 8.49
C PRO A 96 -5.21 -19.10 8.24
N ILE A 97 -4.80 -18.42 9.32
CA ILE A 97 -3.98 -17.21 9.25
C ILE A 97 -2.56 -17.58 9.67
N VAL A 98 -1.61 -17.42 8.76
CA VAL A 98 -0.19 -17.65 9.01
C VAL A 98 0.48 -16.33 9.32
N VAL A 99 1.10 -16.22 10.50
CA VAL A 99 1.86 -15.04 10.93
C VAL A 99 3.34 -15.37 10.81
N PRO A 100 4.10 -14.75 9.88
CA PRO A 100 5.52 -15.01 9.75
C PRO A 100 6.28 -14.39 10.93
N ALA A 101 7.43 -15.00 11.30
CA ALA A 101 8.26 -14.51 12.41
C ALA A 101 8.87 -13.13 12.13
N SER A 102 9.03 -12.76 10.88
CA SER A 102 9.44 -11.43 10.44
C SER A 102 8.99 -11.18 8.99
N ASN A 103 9.13 -9.93 8.55
CA ASN A 103 8.81 -9.53 7.18
C ASN A 103 10.00 -9.69 6.20
N ALA A 104 11.09 -10.39 6.60
CA ALA A 104 12.17 -10.70 5.68
C ALA A 104 11.67 -11.64 4.57
N PRO A 105 12.01 -11.39 3.30
CA PRO A 105 11.50 -12.17 2.16
C PRO A 105 11.73 -13.68 2.32
N GLU A 106 12.88 -14.09 2.86
CA GLU A 106 13.25 -15.48 3.08
C GLU A 106 12.34 -16.15 4.13
N VAL A 107 12.06 -15.44 5.25
CA VAL A 107 11.18 -15.92 6.33
C VAL A 107 9.74 -16.05 5.86
N VAL A 108 9.30 -15.09 5.05
CA VAL A 108 7.94 -15.13 4.47
C VAL A 108 7.83 -16.25 3.44
N ALA A 109 8.84 -16.45 2.58
CA ALA A 109 8.86 -17.54 1.60
C ALA A 109 8.89 -18.92 2.29
N GLU A 110 9.68 -19.08 3.36
CA GLU A 110 9.69 -20.29 4.18
C GLU A 110 8.30 -20.56 4.80
N ALA A 111 7.66 -19.53 5.36
CA ALA A 111 6.33 -19.65 5.94
C ALA A 111 5.27 -20.04 4.90
N ILE A 112 5.34 -19.48 3.68
CA ILE A 112 4.47 -19.85 2.56
C ILE A 112 4.65 -21.32 2.20
N SER A 113 5.89 -21.77 2.02
CA SER A 113 6.23 -23.16 1.70
C SER A 113 5.74 -24.12 2.79
N ARG A 114 6.11 -23.84 4.05
CA ARG A 114 5.84 -24.69 5.21
C ARG A 114 4.34 -24.86 5.51
N HIS A 115 3.56 -23.80 5.35
CA HIS A 115 2.14 -23.77 5.70
C HIS A 115 1.21 -23.80 4.49
N HIS A 116 1.75 -24.04 3.28
CA HIS A 116 1.00 -24.09 2.03
C HIS A 116 0.09 -22.88 1.84
N VAL A 117 0.61 -21.69 2.12
CA VAL A 117 -0.14 -20.44 2.00
C VAL A 117 -0.63 -20.26 0.57
N ALA A 118 -1.92 -19.96 0.43
CA ALA A 118 -2.56 -19.77 -0.86
C ALA A 118 -2.80 -18.29 -1.22
N ILE A 119 -2.88 -17.42 -0.21
CA ILE A 119 -3.18 -15.99 -0.39
C ILE A 119 -2.10 -15.14 0.27
N LEU A 120 -1.47 -14.28 -0.53
CA LEU A 120 -0.43 -13.34 -0.09
C LEU A 120 -0.91 -11.90 -0.28
N PRO A 121 -1.50 -11.24 0.75
CA PRO A 121 -1.68 -9.80 0.75
C PRO A 121 -0.34 -9.08 0.93
N SER A 122 -0.02 -8.11 0.07
CA SER A 122 1.33 -7.54 0.03
C SER A 122 1.37 -6.09 -0.49
N SER A 123 2.57 -5.53 -0.55
CA SER A 123 2.87 -4.29 -1.26
C SER A 123 3.76 -4.55 -2.49
N PRO A 124 3.71 -3.70 -3.52
CA PRO A 124 4.65 -3.78 -4.65
C PRO A 124 6.12 -3.80 -4.21
N THR A 125 6.48 -3.00 -3.22
CA THR A 125 7.84 -2.98 -2.66
C THR A 125 8.24 -4.33 -2.09
N PHE A 126 7.39 -4.97 -1.27
CA PHE A 126 7.69 -6.31 -0.75
C PHE A 126 7.79 -7.36 -1.85
N LEU A 127 6.89 -7.33 -2.83
CA LEU A 127 6.92 -8.27 -3.96
C LEU A 127 8.20 -8.14 -4.79
N ASN A 128 8.71 -6.90 -4.97
CA ASN A 128 10.02 -6.70 -5.58
C ASN A 128 11.16 -7.29 -4.73
N LEU A 129 11.15 -7.05 -3.41
CA LEU A 129 12.14 -7.63 -2.50
C LEU A 129 12.11 -9.16 -2.52
N LEU A 130 10.94 -9.77 -2.58
CA LEU A 130 10.78 -11.23 -2.69
C LEU A 130 11.42 -11.79 -3.96
N LEU A 131 11.30 -11.09 -5.10
CA LEU A 131 11.98 -11.49 -6.34
C LEU A 131 13.50 -11.30 -6.25
N VAL A 132 13.95 -10.17 -5.68
CA VAL A 132 15.37 -9.80 -5.65
C VAL A 132 16.16 -10.63 -4.64
N SER A 133 15.55 -11.06 -3.52
CA SER A 133 16.18 -11.89 -2.51
C SER A 133 16.57 -13.29 -3.02
N GLY A 134 15.98 -13.74 -4.13
CA GLY A 134 16.15 -15.10 -4.63
C GLY A 134 15.36 -16.16 -3.86
N ALA A 135 14.59 -15.78 -2.84
CA ALA A 135 13.81 -16.71 -2.01
C ALA A 135 12.81 -17.55 -2.84
N VAL A 136 12.33 -16.99 -3.96
CA VAL A 136 11.45 -17.69 -4.92
C VAL A 136 12.10 -18.92 -5.55
N ALA A 137 13.42 -18.92 -5.70
CA ALA A 137 14.17 -20.06 -6.26
C ALA A 137 14.53 -21.11 -5.19
N ILE A 138 14.50 -20.74 -3.90
CA ILE A 138 14.93 -21.60 -2.78
C ILE A 138 13.73 -22.33 -2.16
N HIS A 139 12.57 -21.66 -2.05
CA HIS A 139 11.38 -22.19 -1.39
C HIS A 139 10.29 -22.56 -2.39
N ASP A 140 9.53 -23.61 -2.08
CA ASP A 140 8.35 -23.99 -2.88
C ASP A 140 7.16 -23.04 -2.58
N LEU A 141 6.90 -22.14 -3.50
CA LEU A 141 5.77 -21.20 -3.44
C LEU A 141 4.60 -21.62 -4.34
N SER A 142 4.57 -22.86 -4.80
CA SER A 142 3.55 -23.37 -5.75
C SER A 142 2.14 -23.44 -5.16
N SER A 143 2.00 -23.35 -3.83
CA SER A 143 0.72 -23.25 -3.13
C SER A 143 0.01 -21.91 -3.35
N LEU A 144 0.74 -20.86 -3.72
CA LEU A 144 0.16 -19.54 -3.98
C LEU A 144 -0.83 -19.58 -5.14
N ARG A 145 -2.03 -19.07 -4.91
CA ARG A 145 -3.12 -18.93 -5.87
C ARG A 145 -3.48 -17.47 -6.14
N VAL A 146 -3.38 -16.63 -5.10
CA VAL A 146 -3.71 -15.20 -5.18
C VAL A 146 -2.62 -14.39 -4.50
N ILE A 147 -2.13 -13.38 -5.21
CA ILE A 147 -1.35 -12.30 -4.64
C ILE A 147 -2.19 -11.04 -4.77
N SER A 148 -2.61 -10.48 -3.63
CA SER A 148 -3.25 -9.18 -3.62
C SER A 148 -2.24 -8.11 -3.23
N TYR A 149 -2.24 -6.99 -3.96
CA TYR A 149 -1.30 -5.91 -3.73
C TYR A 149 -2.00 -4.55 -3.67
N GLY A 150 -1.45 -3.66 -2.89
CA GLY A 150 -1.97 -2.31 -2.71
C GLY A 150 -1.00 -1.42 -1.96
N THR A 151 -1.49 -0.31 -1.41
CA THR A 151 -0.73 0.67 -0.62
C THR A 151 0.25 1.55 -1.42
N GLU A 152 0.68 1.12 -2.59
CA GLU A 152 1.57 1.83 -3.52
C GLU A 152 1.15 1.54 -4.97
N PRO A 153 1.49 2.41 -5.95
CA PRO A 153 1.35 2.10 -7.36
C PRO A 153 2.19 0.87 -7.74
N MET A 154 1.64 -0.03 -8.54
CA MET A 154 2.36 -1.17 -9.10
C MET A 154 3.07 -0.76 -10.38
N PRO A 155 4.42 -0.80 -10.46
CA PRO A 155 5.13 -0.62 -11.72
C PRO A 155 4.79 -1.74 -12.70
N GLU A 156 4.48 -1.38 -13.95
CA GLU A 156 4.11 -2.38 -14.99
C GLU A 156 5.25 -3.40 -15.22
N SER A 157 6.51 -2.92 -15.20
CA SER A 157 7.70 -3.78 -15.31
C SER A 157 7.82 -4.78 -14.16
N LEU A 158 7.44 -4.39 -12.92
CA LEU A 158 7.41 -5.30 -11.78
C LEU A 158 6.29 -6.32 -11.91
N LEU A 159 5.08 -5.90 -12.31
CA LEU A 159 3.97 -6.81 -12.53
C LEU A 159 4.29 -7.86 -13.60
N ALA A 160 4.94 -7.46 -14.70
CA ALA A 160 5.40 -8.39 -15.73
C ALA A 160 6.41 -9.42 -15.19
N ARG A 161 7.39 -8.99 -14.36
CA ARG A 161 8.35 -9.89 -13.70
C ARG A 161 7.67 -10.86 -12.73
N LEU A 162 6.70 -10.37 -11.95
CA LEU A 162 5.92 -11.19 -11.02
C LEU A 162 5.10 -12.24 -11.75
N LYS A 163 4.47 -11.90 -12.87
CA LYS A 163 3.71 -12.86 -13.69
C LYS A 163 4.62 -13.92 -14.31
N ALA A 164 5.83 -13.55 -14.73
CA ALA A 164 6.81 -14.51 -15.21
C ALA A 164 7.26 -15.48 -14.10
N ALA A 165 7.46 -14.98 -12.87
CA ALA A 165 7.83 -15.81 -11.72
C ALA A 165 6.66 -16.67 -11.19
N PHE A 166 5.43 -16.18 -11.28
CA PHE A 166 4.23 -16.83 -10.76
C PHE A 166 3.12 -16.96 -11.84
N PRO A 167 3.32 -17.74 -12.89
CA PRO A 167 2.43 -17.75 -14.06
C PRO A 167 1.01 -18.27 -13.78
N ARG A 168 0.82 -19.02 -12.69
CA ARG A 168 -0.48 -19.59 -12.28
C ARG A 168 -1.18 -18.78 -11.19
N VAL A 169 -0.53 -17.73 -10.67
CA VAL A 169 -1.08 -16.90 -9.60
C VAL A 169 -1.94 -15.78 -10.19
N ARG A 170 -3.09 -15.56 -9.60
CA ARG A 170 -3.95 -14.41 -9.89
C ARG A 170 -3.46 -13.20 -9.12
N PHE A 171 -3.15 -12.11 -9.81
CA PHE A 171 -2.82 -10.83 -9.21
C PHE A 171 -4.08 -9.96 -9.10
N ILE A 172 -4.31 -9.39 -7.92
CA ILE A 172 -5.46 -8.53 -7.64
C ILE A 172 -4.96 -7.23 -7.01
N GLN A 173 -5.22 -6.12 -7.66
CA GLN A 173 -4.96 -4.83 -7.06
C GLN A 173 -6.06 -4.49 -6.06
N THR A 174 -5.68 -4.20 -4.82
CA THR A 174 -6.57 -3.73 -3.77
C THR A 174 -6.40 -2.23 -3.56
N PHE A 175 -7.47 -1.58 -3.15
CA PHE A 175 -7.44 -0.17 -2.77
C PHE A 175 -8.08 0.02 -1.40
N GLY A 176 -7.53 0.93 -0.63
CA GLY A 176 -8.07 1.32 0.66
C GLY A 176 -7.17 2.32 1.34
N THR A 177 -7.79 3.14 2.16
CA THR A 177 -7.07 4.06 3.05
C THR A 177 -7.46 3.77 4.49
N SER A 178 -6.66 4.20 5.44
CA SER A 178 -7.03 4.08 6.85
C SER A 178 -8.30 4.86 7.18
N GLU A 179 -8.61 5.87 6.38
CA GLU A 179 -9.75 6.77 6.55
C GLU A 179 -11.06 6.20 5.98
N THR A 180 -11.00 5.38 4.94
CA THR A 180 -12.20 4.87 4.26
C THR A 180 -12.36 3.35 4.36
N GLY A 181 -11.39 2.66 4.98
CA GLY A 181 -11.35 1.20 5.01
C GLY A 181 -10.81 0.59 3.72
N ILE A 182 -10.81 -0.75 3.66
CA ILE A 182 -10.44 -1.50 2.47
C ILE A 182 -11.67 -1.72 1.61
N VAL A 183 -11.59 -1.25 0.38
CA VAL A 183 -12.69 -1.32 -0.59
C VAL A 183 -12.56 -2.61 -1.41
N ARG A 184 -13.70 -3.24 -1.70
CA ARG A 184 -13.74 -4.39 -2.61
C ARG A 184 -13.44 -3.92 -4.03
N THR A 185 -12.42 -4.52 -4.63
CA THR A 185 -11.96 -4.22 -5.98
C THR A 185 -11.89 -5.47 -6.84
N SER A 186 -11.94 -5.29 -8.15
CA SER A 186 -11.54 -6.30 -9.13
C SER A 186 -10.46 -5.74 -10.04
N SER A 187 -9.58 -6.61 -10.52
CA SER A 187 -8.67 -6.30 -11.62
C SER A 187 -9.27 -6.92 -12.87
N PRO A 188 -9.59 -6.16 -13.91
CA PRO A 188 -10.22 -6.68 -15.15
C PRO A 188 -9.37 -7.81 -15.76
N GLU A 189 -8.06 -7.61 -15.74
CA GLU A 189 -7.05 -8.58 -16.19
C GLU A 189 -5.94 -8.66 -15.14
N SER A 190 -5.38 -9.87 -14.98
CA SER A 190 -4.32 -10.12 -13.99
C SER A 190 -2.99 -9.42 -14.32
N ASP A 191 -2.83 -8.87 -15.52
CA ASP A 191 -1.67 -8.12 -16.02
C ASP A 191 -1.92 -6.62 -16.17
N SER A 192 -3.10 -6.18 -15.77
CA SER A 192 -3.47 -4.77 -15.78
C SER A 192 -3.20 -4.12 -14.42
N THR A 193 -2.70 -2.90 -14.46
CA THR A 193 -2.61 -2.01 -13.28
C THR A 193 -3.88 -1.19 -13.09
N TYR A 194 -4.94 -1.47 -13.83
CA TYR A 194 -6.26 -0.89 -13.63
C TYR A 194 -7.09 -1.74 -12.67
N LEU A 195 -7.87 -1.06 -11.85
CA LEU A 195 -8.84 -1.68 -10.94
C LEU A 195 -10.23 -1.09 -11.16
N ARG A 196 -11.23 -1.85 -10.73
CA ARG A 196 -12.63 -1.39 -10.63
C ARG A 196 -13.10 -1.55 -9.20
N PHE A 197 -13.85 -0.57 -8.71
CA PHE A 197 -14.55 -0.69 -7.44
C PHE A 197 -15.80 -1.57 -7.61
N GLU A 198 -15.93 -2.57 -6.74
CA GLU A 198 -17.03 -3.55 -6.74
C GLU A 198 -17.90 -3.45 -5.46
N ASP A 199 -17.64 -2.45 -4.63
CA ASP A 199 -18.40 -2.25 -3.41
C ASP A 199 -19.63 -1.38 -3.69
N PRO A 200 -20.85 -1.93 -3.55
CA PRO A 200 -22.08 -1.17 -3.82
C PRO A 200 -22.37 -0.06 -2.79
N LYS A 201 -21.67 -0.08 -1.65
CA LYS A 201 -21.77 0.92 -0.59
C LYS A 201 -20.68 1.99 -0.66
N LEU A 202 -19.84 1.93 -1.72
CA LEU A 202 -18.84 2.94 -1.99
C LEU A 202 -19.32 3.88 -3.08
N GLU A 203 -19.25 5.17 -2.82
CA GLU A 203 -19.34 6.18 -3.84
C GLU A 203 -17.94 6.72 -4.15
N TRP A 204 -17.65 6.97 -5.41
CA TRP A 204 -16.37 7.51 -5.83
C TRP A 204 -16.51 8.47 -7.01
N LYS A 205 -15.62 9.42 -7.08
CA LYS A 205 -15.48 10.35 -8.20
C LYS A 205 -14.02 10.79 -8.36
N VAL A 206 -13.70 11.33 -9.52
CA VAL A 206 -12.41 11.95 -9.80
C VAL A 206 -12.62 13.44 -9.95
N VAL A 207 -11.87 14.24 -9.20
CA VAL A 207 -11.91 15.71 -9.23
C VAL A 207 -10.47 16.20 -9.39
N ASP A 208 -10.17 16.90 -10.47
CA ASP A 208 -8.81 17.39 -10.80
C ASP A 208 -7.74 16.27 -10.72
N ASP A 209 -8.05 15.12 -11.31
CA ASP A 209 -7.25 13.89 -11.27
C ASP A 209 -7.09 13.26 -9.88
N GLU A 210 -7.69 13.81 -8.83
CA GLU A 210 -7.70 13.25 -7.49
C GLU A 210 -8.89 12.32 -7.29
N LEU A 211 -8.64 11.14 -6.71
CA LEU A 211 -9.71 10.22 -6.31
C LEU A 211 -10.38 10.70 -5.01
N TRP A 212 -11.69 10.87 -5.04
CA TRP A 212 -12.50 11.15 -3.87
C TRP A 212 -13.41 9.96 -3.58
N LEU A 213 -13.53 9.61 -2.30
CA LEU A 213 -14.33 8.48 -1.84
C LEU A 213 -15.35 8.91 -0.80
N ARG A 214 -16.50 8.21 -0.78
CA ARG A 214 -17.47 8.27 0.31
C ARG A 214 -17.86 6.83 0.65
N SER A 215 -17.42 6.34 1.82
CA SER A 215 -17.55 4.96 2.26
C SER A 215 -18.34 4.85 3.55
N HIS A 216 -19.14 3.79 3.68
CA HIS A 216 -19.84 3.47 4.93
C HIS A 216 -18.89 3.05 6.07
N THR A 217 -17.65 2.69 5.77
CA THR A 217 -16.58 2.42 6.74
C THR A 217 -15.65 3.62 6.96
N GLN A 218 -16.04 4.82 6.53
CA GLN A 218 -15.26 6.03 6.72
C GLN A 218 -15.11 6.35 8.22
N ILE A 219 -13.91 6.80 8.63
CA ILE A 219 -13.64 7.19 10.02
C ILE A 219 -14.62 8.30 10.47
N ALA A 220 -14.91 8.31 11.75
CA ALA A 220 -15.69 9.39 12.37
C ALA A 220 -14.91 10.73 12.39
N GLY A 221 -13.58 10.66 12.34
CA GLY A 221 -12.69 11.80 12.30
C GLY A 221 -11.34 11.53 12.95
N TYR A 222 -10.48 12.54 12.97
CA TYR A 222 -9.20 12.52 13.65
C TYR A 222 -9.32 13.14 15.05
N LEU A 223 -8.61 12.56 16.03
CA LEU A 223 -8.53 13.11 17.40
C LEU A 223 -7.50 14.25 17.51
N ASN A 224 -6.45 14.19 16.71
CA ASN A 224 -5.27 15.06 16.84
C ASN A 224 -4.81 15.68 15.50
N ALA A 225 -5.68 15.71 14.51
CA ALA A 225 -5.39 16.30 13.20
C ALA A 225 -6.63 16.99 12.63
N SER A 226 -6.43 17.88 11.64
CA SER A 226 -7.51 18.53 10.92
C SER A 226 -8.32 17.52 10.08
N ASN A 227 -9.64 17.76 10.02
CA ASN A 227 -10.58 17.02 9.18
C ASN A 227 -10.81 17.68 7.81
N GLU A 228 -9.97 18.64 7.40
CA GLU A 228 -10.13 19.41 6.13
C GLU A 228 -10.16 18.54 4.86
N ARG A 229 -9.67 17.31 4.93
CA ARG A 229 -9.77 16.35 3.81
C ARG A 229 -11.17 15.76 3.65
N PHE A 230 -12.04 15.93 4.63
CA PHE A 230 -13.45 15.56 4.55
C PHE A 230 -14.25 16.81 4.18
N THR A 231 -15.04 16.71 3.12
CA THR A 231 -15.95 17.77 2.71
C THR A 231 -17.22 17.75 3.56
N GLU A 232 -17.96 18.85 3.59
CA GLU A 232 -19.22 18.94 4.36
C GLU A 232 -20.28 17.93 3.90
N ASP A 233 -20.27 17.57 2.61
CA ASP A 233 -21.14 16.56 2.01
C ASP A 233 -20.57 15.13 2.11
N GLY A 234 -19.53 14.92 2.93
CA GLY A 234 -19.03 13.61 3.35
C GLY A 234 -18.01 12.94 2.42
N TRP A 235 -17.49 13.63 1.41
CA TRP A 235 -16.42 13.09 0.58
C TRP A 235 -15.07 13.17 1.28
N PHE A 236 -14.27 12.12 1.15
CA PHE A 236 -12.88 12.09 1.55
C PHE A 236 -11.98 12.31 0.35
N ARG A 237 -11.15 13.34 0.41
CA ARG A 237 -10.08 13.62 -0.56
C ARG A 237 -8.92 12.70 -0.28
N THR A 238 -8.73 11.66 -1.12
CA THR A 238 -7.71 10.64 -0.84
C THR A 238 -6.29 11.16 -0.97
N GLY A 239 -6.07 12.21 -1.77
CA GLY A 239 -4.75 12.68 -2.18
C GLY A 239 -4.06 11.74 -3.16
N ASP A 240 -4.76 10.73 -3.68
CA ASP A 240 -4.25 9.83 -4.69
C ASP A 240 -4.58 10.38 -6.08
N LYS A 241 -3.55 10.58 -6.90
CA LYS A 241 -3.70 10.89 -8.32
C LYS A 241 -4.08 9.61 -9.06
N VAL A 242 -5.12 9.70 -9.89
CA VAL A 242 -5.60 8.57 -10.68
C VAL A 242 -5.77 8.93 -12.14
N GLU A 243 -5.72 7.92 -12.98
CA GLU A 243 -6.10 7.97 -14.38
C GLU A 243 -7.37 7.15 -14.57
N GLN A 244 -8.36 7.69 -15.26
CA GLN A 244 -9.57 6.97 -15.62
C GLN A 244 -9.32 6.12 -16.88
N GLY A 245 -9.62 4.84 -16.78
CA GLY A 245 -9.54 3.87 -17.85
C GLY A 245 -10.91 3.55 -18.46
N PRO A 246 -10.96 2.62 -19.40
CA PRO A 246 -12.21 2.20 -20.02
C PRO A 246 -13.11 1.46 -19.01
N ASN A 247 -14.43 1.47 -19.29
CA ASN A 247 -15.42 0.70 -18.53
C ASN A 247 -15.45 0.97 -17.03
N GLY A 248 -15.18 2.22 -16.59
CA GLY A 248 -15.21 2.61 -15.18
C GLY A 248 -14.05 2.04 -14.35
N THR A 249 -12.94 1.74 -14.99
CA THR A 249 -11.70 1.40 -14.28
C THR A 249 -10.88 2.64 -13.95
N ILE A 250 -10.01 2.52 -12.95
CA ILE A 250 -9.03 3.54 -12.61
C ILE A 250 -7.65 2.91 -12.43
N ARG A 251 -6.61 3.70 -12.66
CA ARG A 251 -5.22 3.38 -12.33
C ARG A 251 -4.68 4.39 -11.33
N VAL A 252 -4.14 3.91 -10.23
CA VAL A 252 -3.52 4.75 -9.21
C VAL A 252 -2.11 5.10 -9.66
N LEU A 253 -1.81 6.40 -9.79
CA LEU A 253 -0.51 6.89 -10.26
C LEU A 253 0.43 7.27 -9.09
N GLY A 254 -0.12 7.51 -7.89
CA GLY A 254 0.63 7.86 -6.69
C GLY A 254 -0.02 9.01 -5.91
N ARG A 255 0.68 9.52 -4.91
CA ARG A 255 0.21 10.62 -4.07
C ARG A 255 0.41 11.97 -4.73
N MET A 256 -0.61 12.85 -4.70
CA MET A 256 -0.51 14.22 -5.21
C MET A 256 0.67 14.98 -4.59
N GLY A 257 0.94 14.77 -3.29
CA GLY A 257 2.06 15.41 -2.58
C GLY A 257 3.45 14.90 -2.99
N GLU A 258 3.55 13.75 -3.68
CA GLU A 258 4.81 13.21 -4.19
C GLU A 258 5.15 13.71 -5.60
N MET A 259 4.25 14.46 -6.22
CA MET A 259 4.42 14.96 -7.57
C MET A 259 5.61 15.89 -7.67
N ILE A 260 6.50 15.64 -8.63
CA ILE A 260 7.70 16.45 -8.91
C ILE A 260 7.33 17.49 -9.96
N ASN A 261 7.70 18.75 -9.72
CA ASN A 261 7.47 19.86 -10.64
C ASN A 261 8.80 20.37 -11.20
N VAL A 262 9.08 20.06 -12.45
CA VAL A 262 10.30 20.45 -13.15
C VAL A 262 9.99 21.56 -14.16
N GLY A 263 10.22 22.81 -13.78
CA GLY A 263 10.01 23.96 -14.66
C GLY A 263 8.55 24.16 -15.10
N GLY A 264 7.58 23.82 -14.24
CA GLY A 264 6.14 23.87 -14.55
C GLY A 264 5.57 22.54 -15.05
N GLU A 265 6.40 21.62 -15.53
CA GLU A 265 6.00 20.28 -15.97
C GLU A 265 5.94 19.32 -14.79
N LYS A 266 4.79 18.66 -14.62
CA LYS A 266 4.54 17.77 -13.50
C LYS A 266 4.70 16.30 -13.89
N LEU A 267 5.27 15.50 -12.98
CA LEU A 267 5.42 14.05 -13.17
C LEU A 267 5.20 13.30 -11.86
N MET A 268 4.78 12.04 -11.98
CA MET A 268 4.73 11.12 -10.84
C MET A 268 6.02 10.30 -10.77
N PRO A 269 6.64 10.14 -9.58
CA PRO A 269 7.84 9.31 -9.42
C PRO A 269 7.69 7.90 -9.98
N ALA A 270 6.52 7.27 -9.79
CA ALA A 270 6.24 5.91 -10.24
C ALA A 270 6.38 5.73 -11.77
N GLU A 271 6.14 6.77 -12.56
CA GLU A 271 6.31 6.70 -14.02
C GLU A 271 7.77 6.46 -14.40
N VAL A 272 8.68 7.18 -13.75
CA VAL A 272 10.12 7.06 -13.98
C VAL A 272 10.66 5.76 -13.37
N GLU A 273 10.20 5.40 -12.16
CA GLU A 273 10.55 4.15 -11.49
C GLU A 273 10.17 2.93 -12.35
N SER A 274 9.01 2.95 -13.00
CA SER A 274 8.56 1.84 -13.85
C SER A 274 9.51 1.58 -15.03
N VAL A 275 10.04 2.63 -15.64
CA VAL A 275 11.03 2.50 -16.72
C VAL A 275 12.35 1.95 -16.18
N ILE A 276 12.83 2.47 -15.06
CA ILE A 276 14.13 2.11 -14.49
C ILE A 276 14.13 0.68 -13.95
N LEU A 277 13.06 0.26 -13.26
CA LEU A 277 12.91 -1.12 -12.76
C LEU A 277 12.87 -2.18 -13.86
N GLY A 278 12.56 -1.81 -15.09
CA GLY A 278 12.60 -2.69 -16.25
C GLY A 278 14.00 -2.92 -16.82
N ILE A 279 15.03 -2.25 -16.31
CA ILE A 279 16.39 -2.33 -16.85
C ILE A 279 17.15 -3.48 -16.18
N PRO A 280 17.75 -4.43 -16.94
CA PRO A 280 18.59 -5.47 -16.37
C PRO A 280 19.71 -4.87 -15.52
N GLY A 281 19.92 -5.43 -14.32
CA GLY A 281 20.90 -4.92 -13.36
C GLY A 281 20.36 -3.94 -12.33
N VAL A 282 19.10 -3.48 -12.47
CA VAL A 282 18.38 -2.71 -11.44
C VAL A 282 17.61 -3.68 -10.54
N ALA A 283 17.99 -3.77 -9.28
CA ALA A 283 17.28 -4.54 -8.26
C ALA A 283 16.08 -3.76 -7.69
N ASP A 284 16.30 -2.50 -7.35
CA ASP A 284 15.25 -1.59 -6.90
C ASP A 284 15.64 -0.13 -7.23
N CYS A 285 14.67 0.79 -7.21
CA CYS A 285 14.95 2.20 -7.36
C CYS A 285 13.90 3.07 -6.65
N ARG A 286 14.28 4.30 -6.36
CA ARG A 286 13.41 5.34 -5.80
C ARG A 286 13.67 6.66 -6.51
N VAL A 287 12.61 7.25 -7.05
CA VAL A 287 12.65 8.57 -7.70
C VAL A 287 12.11 9.63 -6.75
N ARG A 288 12.78 10.77 -6.70
CA ARG A 288 12.37 11.92 -5.88
C ARG A 288 12.76 13.24 -6.55
N GLY A 289 12.06 14.31 -6.18
CA GLY A 289 12.43 15.66 -6.54
C GLY A 289 13.51 16.20 -5.60
N GLU A 290 14.48 16.93 -6.16
CA GLU A 290 15.41 17.74 -5.37
C GLU A 290 15.29 19.22 -5.78
N PRO A 291 15.47 20.16 -4.85
CA PRO A 291 15.48 21.59 -5.19
C PRO A 291 16.50 21.92 -6.30
N HIS A 292 16.08 22.74 -7.26
CA HIS A 292 16.93 23.18 -8.37
C HIS A 292 16.71 24.67 -8.68
N PRO A 293 17.77 25.48 -8.78
CA PRO A 293 17.66 26.95 -8.87
C PRO A 293 16.85 27.46 -10.07
N LEU A 294 16.90 26.75 -11.20
CA LEU A 294 16.27 27.21 -12.45
C LEU A 294 14.90 26.60 -12.69
N THR A 295 14.68 25.36 -12.27
CA THR A 295 13.44 24.60 -12.56
C THR A 295 12.57 24.37 -11.34
N GLY A 296 12.93 24.94 -10.19
CA GLY A 296 12.26 24.66 -8.90
C GLY A 296 12.65 23.28 -8.37
N GLN A 297 12.44 22.21 -9.13
CA GLN A 297 12.88 20.87 -8.82
C GLN A 297 13.59 20.21 -10.00
N THR A 298 14.33 19.15 -9.71
CA THR A 298 14.92 18.23 -10.69
C THR A 298 14.68 16.79 -10.26
N VAL A 299 14.67 15.87 -11.22
CA VAL A 299 14.47 14.45 -10.97
C VAL A 299 15.79 13.80 -10.57
N VAL A 300 15.80 13.11 -9.44
CA VAL A 300 16.92 12.30 -8.93
C VAL A 300 16.45 10.88 -8.69
N VAL A 301 17.28 9.90 -9.03
CA VAL A 301 17.01 8.50 -8.77
C VAL A 301 18.10 7.87 -7.90
N ASP A 302 17.66 7.18 -6.84
CA ASP A 302 18.49 6.29 -6.04
C ASP A 302 18.25 4.87 -6.54
N VAL A 303 19.30 4.13 -6.89
CA VAL A 303 19.25 2.80 -7.53
C VAL A 303 19.99 1.78 -6.67
N VAL A 304 19.36 0.65 -6.42
CA VAL A 304 20.01 -0.55 -5.91
C VAL A 304 20.42 -1.39 -7.10
N ALA A 305 21.74 -1.54 -7.31
CA ALA A 305 22.29 -2.32 -8.41
C ALA A 305 22.43 -3.80 -7.99
N SER A 306 22.08 -4.73 -8.90
CA SER A 306 22.37 -6.16 -8.79
C SER A 306 23.60 -6.58 -9.59
N VAL A 307 24.30 -5.60 -10.19
CA VAL A 307 25.54 -5.81 -10.98
C VAL A 307 26.65 -4.92 -10.43
N SER A 308 27.91 -5.32 -10.67
CA SER A 308 29.08 -4.59 -10.20
C SER A 308 29.44 -3.39 -11.06
N ASP A 309 29.17 -3.44 -12.37
CA ASP A 309 29.48 -2.36 -13.29
C ASP A 309 28.41 -1.25 -13.23
N GLN A 310 28.58 -0.35 -12.28
CA GLN A 310 27.66 0.76 -12.05
C GLN A 310 27.72 1.82 -13.18
N GLU A 311 28.85 1.96 -13.88
CA GLU A 311 28.94 2.96 -14.96
C GLU A 311 28.20 2.48 -16.22
N ALA A 312 28.32 1.22 -16.60
CA ALA A 312 27.52 0.63 -17.66
C ALA A 312 26.01 0.69 -17.31
N LEU A 313 25.65 0.40 -16.06
CA LEU A 313 24.26 0.50 -15.60
C LEU A 313 23.74 1.94 -15.64
N ARG A 314 24.55 2.93 -15.23
CA ARG A 314 24.20 4.35 -15.32
C ARG A 314 23.93 4.79 -16.78
N ALA A 315 24.77 4.33 -17.70
CA ALA A 315 24.59 4.59 -19.12
C ALA A 315 23.30 3.97 -19.67
N ALA A 316 23.02 2.72 -19.30
CA ALA A 316 21.78 2.02 -19.66
C ALA A 316 20.53 2.74 -19.13
N ILE A 317 20.52 3.18 -17.86
CA ILE A 317 19.45 3.96 -17.26
C ILE A 317 19.20 5.25 -18.04
N ARG A 318 20.25 6.02 -18.33
CA ARG A 318 20.13 7.27 -19.10
C ARG A 318 19.59 7.04 -20.51
N SER A 319 20.04 5.98 -21.19
CA SER A 319 19.56 5.63 -22.53
C SER A 319 18.09 5.26 -22.51
N ALA A 320 17.67 4.35 -21.64
CA ALA A 320 16.28 3.92 -21.52
C ALA A 320 15.33 5.06 -21.13
N CYS A 321 15.77 5.95 -20.23
CA CYS A 321 14.97 7.13 -19.87
C CYS A 321 14.82 8.12 -21.04
N ARG A 322 15.88 8.33 -21.84
CA ARG A 322 15.80 9.22 -23.02
C ARG A 322 14.88 8.65 -24.11
N GLU A 323 14.85 7.35 -24.25
CA GLU A 323 14.02 6.66 -25.25
C GLU A 323 12.53 6.64 -24.88
N ARG A 324 12.21 6.51 -23.59
CA ARG A 324 10.85 6.21 -23.12
C ARG A 324 10.15 7.32 -22.36
N LEU A 325 10.89 8.35 -21.93
CA LEU A 325 10.37 9.43 -21.09
C LEU A 325 10.49 10.79 -21.77
N ALA A 326 9.53 11.67 -21.49
CA ALA A 326 9.63 13.07 -21.86
C ALA A 326 10.83 13.73 -21.16
N ARG A 327 11.40 14.74 -21.78
CA ARG A 327 12.67 15.38 -21.35
C ARG A 327 12.70 15.80 -19.87
N HIS A 328 11.62 16.38 -19.37
CA HIS A 328 11.51 16.84 -17.97
C HIS A 328 11.47 15.67 -16.93
N LYS A 329 11.13 14.45 -17.37
CA LYS A 329 11.08 13.24 -16.53
C LYS A 329 12.42 12.50 -16.43
N ILE A 330 13.41 12.86 -17.26
CA ILE A 330 14.71 12.20 -17.30
C ILE A 330 15.52 12.57 -16.04
N PRO A 331 15.99 11.58 -15.24
CA PRO A 331 16.81 11.86 -14.08
C PRO A 331 18.10 12.61 -14.44
N THR A 332 18.34 13.73 -13.76
CA THR A 332 19.59 14.49 -13.90
C THR A 332 20.73 13.83 -13.12
N ARG A 333 20.39 13.11 -12.05
CA ARG A 333 21.35 12.39 -11.23
C ARG A 333 20.87 10.97 -10.93
N VAL A 334 21.80 10.00 -11.01
CA VAL A 334 21.63 8.61 -10.66
C VAL A 334 22.62 8.27 -9.53
N ASN A 335 22.11 7.98 -8.35
CA ASN A 335 22.91 7.57 -7.20
C ASN A 335 22.80 6.04 -7.03
N PHE A 336 23.88 5.37 -6.67
CA PHE A 336 23.84 3.96 -6.27
C PHE A 336 23.83 3.87 -4.75
N VAL A 337 22.88 3.10 -4.22
CA VAL A 337 22.63 2.93 -2.78
C VAL A 337 22.44 1.46 -2.44
N SER A 338 22.59 1.11 -1.16
CA SER A 338 22.40 -0.26 -0.69
C SER A 338 20.93 -0.64 -0.51
N SER A 339 20.04 0.32 -0.25
CA SER A 339 18.61 0.09 -0.08
C SER A 339 17.82 1.36 -0.34
N VAL A 340 16.58 1.22 -0.82
CA VAL A 340 15.60 2.30 -1.00
C VAL A 340 14.29 2.06 -0.23
N SER A 341 14.15 0.88 0.42
CA SER A 341 12.96 0.53 1.20
C SER A 341 12.99 1.18 2.58
N GLY A 342 11.83 1.67 3.05
CA GLY A 342 11.64 2.17 4.41
C GLY A 342 11.16 1.07 5.37
N GLU A 343 11.04 1.40 6.67
CA GLU A 343 10.70 0.47 7.76
C GLU A 343 9.38 -0.32 7.59
N ARG A 344 8.42 0.21 6.84
CA ARG A 344 7.11 -0.44 6.60
C ARG A 344 6.97 -1.06 5.20
N MET A 345 8.06 -1.49 4.59
CA MET A 345 8.08 -2.04 3.22
C MET A 345 7.37 -1.13 2.19
N LYS A 346 7.53 0.18 2.37
CA LYS A 346 7.08 1.22 1.46
C LYS A 346 8.24 2.14 1.11
N LYS A 347 8.22 2.70 -0.09
CA LYS A 347 9.20 3.71 -0.50
C LYS A 347 8.88 5.04 0.17
N THR A 348 9.83 5.61 0.93
CA THR A 348 9.71 6.95 1.49
C THR A 348 10.35 7.94 0.52
N ARG A 349 9.57 8.87 -0.06
CA ARG A 349 10.02 9.82 -1.09
C ARG A 349 10.29 11.23 -0.57
N GLU A 350 10.06 11.48 0.72
CA GLU A 350 10.35 12.77 1.32
C GLU A 350 11.86 13.05 1.34
N ALA A 351 12.26 14.27 0.99
CA ALA A 351 13.62 14.73 1.18
C ALA A 351 13.93 14.73 2.69
N ARG A 352 14.97 14.02 3.11
CA ARG A 352 15.51 14.23 4.46
C ARG A 352 16.00 15.67 4.51
N SER A 353 15.35 16.47 5.35
CA SER A 353 15.75 17.83 5.71
C SER A 353 17.13 17.86 6.35
#